data_364e7a72dd406410fe442c9285238e4c
#
_entry.id   364e7a72dd406410fe442c9285238e4c
#
_cell.length_a   1.000
_cell.length_b   1.000
_cell.length_c   1.000
_cell.angle_alpha   90.00
_cell.angle_beta   90.00
_cell.angle_gamma   90.00
#
_symmetry.space_group_name_H-M   'P 1'
#
loop_
_entity.id
_entity.type
_entity.pdbx_description
1 polymer ?
#
loop_
_entity_poly.entity_id
_entity_poly.type
_entity_poly.pdbx_seq_one_letter_code
_entity_poly.pdbx_strand_id
1 'polypeptide(L)'
;MTLHEINIALGPEATINMLLEKYPERHFLKYKSLDDHRKFMLLDVSGEKTVFQSGLNYRVIQTLGEVELAENDILELRYMTLDSDEQKVMQSILDSWDDEKKRPLGLKSYVELRSIKQDYEYLLINSWEDEHDFLQWDNSSNNQLTQFGHAGNKAAVVNQYQSVRY
;
A
#
# COMPACT_ATOMS: atom_id res chain seq x y z
N MET A 1 16.04 10.42 2.53
CA MET A 1 15.98 9.94 1.14
C MET A 1 14.52 9.86 0.70
N THR A 2 14.20 10.46 -0.42
CA THR A 2 12.82 10.48 -0.91
C THR A 2 12.49 9.16 -1.61
N LEU A 3 11.38 8.54 -1.24
CA LEU A 3 10.91 7.32 -1.84
C LEU A 3 10.22 7.61 -3.18
N HIS A 4 10.75 7.06 -4.28
CA HIS A 4 10.22 7.31 -5.63
C HIS A 4 9.48 6.13 -6.24
N GLU A 5 9.83 4.93 -5.82
CA GLU A 5 9.33 3.70 -6.41
C GLU A 5 9.22 2.61 -5.36
N ILE A 6 8.16 1.82 -5.43
CA ILE A 6 7.99 0.63 -4.59
C ILE A 6 7.69 -0.53 -5.52
N ASN A 7 8.44 -1.62 -5.34
CA ASN A 7 8.19 -2.88 -6.05
C ASN A 7 7.69 -3.91 -5.04
N ILE A 8 6.73 -4.73 -5.45
CA ILE A 8 6.01 -5.64 -4.56
C ILE A 8 6.09 -7.06 -5.11
N ALA A 9 6.49 -7.99 -4.26
CA ALA A 9 6.40 -9.41 -4.53
C ALA A 9 5.38 -10.03 -3.57
N LEU A 10 4.51 -10.88 -4.08
CA LEU A 10 3.49 -11.60 -3.32
C LEU A 10 3.70 -13.09 -3.49
N GLY A 11 3.52 -13.86 -2.44
CA GLY A 11 3.63 -15.31 -2.52
C GLY A 11 3.71 -16.00 -1.17
N PRO A 12 3.97 -17.32 -1.19
CA PRO A 12 4.17 -18.08 0.03
C PRO A 12 5.43 -17.63 0.76
N GLU A 13 5.50 -17.87 2.05
CA GLU A 13 6.64 -17.46 2.87
C GLU A 13 7.97 -18.02 2.33
N ALA A 14 7.98 -19.26 1.85
CA ALA A 14 9.19 -19.87 1.31
C ALA A 14 9.77 -19.06 0.14
N THR A 15 8.91 -18.58 -0.75
CA THR A 15 9.34 -17.74 -1.89
C THR A 15 9.90 -16.41 -1.42
N ILE A 16 9.23 -15.78 -0.45
CA ILE A 16 9.68 -14.50 0.11
C ILE A 16 11.03 -14.66 0.79
N ASN A 17 11.21 -15.73 1.58
CA ASN A 17 12.47 -16.00 2.26
C ASN A 17 13.61 -16.28 1.28
N MET A 18 13.34 -16.93 0.16
CA MET A 18 14.34 -17.13 -0.89
C MET A 18 14.85 -15.79 -1.44
N LEU A 19 13.97 -14.84 -1.65
CA LEU A 19 14.33 -13.49 -2.10
C LEU A 19 15.18 -12.77 -1.06
N LEU A 20 14.80 -12.87 0.21
CA LEU A 20 15.57 -12.27 1.31
C LEU A 20 16.99 -12.84 1.39
N GLU A 21 17.14 -14.15 1.23
CA GLU A 21 18.44 -14.81 1.26
C GLU A 21 19.29 -14.46 0.03
N LYS A 22 18.65 -14.35 -1.14
CA LYS A 22 19.36 -14.08 -2.39
C LYS A 22 19.86 -12.62 -2.47
N TYR A 23 19.15 -11.69 -1.85
CA TYR A 23 19.48 -10.27 -1.90
C TYR A 23 19.60 -9.66 -0.49
N PRO A 24 20.61 -10.13 0.31
CA PRO A 24 20.68 -9.72 1.73
C PRO A 24 20.99 -8.23 1.93
N GLU A 25 21.55 -7.56 0.92
CA GLU A 25 21.88 -6.13 1.00
C GLU A 25 20.72 -5.23 0.57
N ARG A 26 19.66 -5.80 -0.02
CA ARG A 26 18.54 -5.03 -0.53
C ARG A 26 17.63 -4.59 0.63
N HIS A 27 17.14 -3.37 0.57
CA HIS A 27 16.22 -2.85 1.58
C HIS A 27 14.80 -3.36 1.32
N PHE A 28 14.51 -4.53 1.85
CA PHE A 28 13.20 -5.18 1.79
C PHE A 28 12.47 -5.06 3.12
N LEU A 29 11.15 -4.98 3.04
CA LEU A 29 10.25 -5.07 4.20
C LEU A 29 9.32 -6.26 4.00
N LYS A 30 9.27 -7.15 4.99
CA LYS A 30 8.46 -8.37 4.94
C LYS A 30 7.16 -8.18 5.71
N TYR A 31 6.06 -8.62 5.10
CA TYR A 31 4.74 -8.57 5.70
C TYR A 31 4.01 -9.89 5.53
N LYS A 32 3.13 -10.21 6.47
CA LYS A 32 2.21 -11.33 6.35
C LYS A 32 0.79 -10.81 6.16
N SER A 33 0.00 -11.49 5.34
CA SER A 33 -1.40 -11.16 5.15
C SER A 33 -2.20 -11.46 6.42
N LEU A 34 -3.10 -10.54 6.79
CA LEU A 34 -4.08 -10.77 7.85
C LEU A 34 -5.34 -11.44 7.30
N ASP A 35 -5.49 -11.47 5.97
CA ASP A 35 -6.65 -12.05 5.29
C ASP A 35 -6.42 -13.51 4.91
N ASP A 36 -5.18 -13.88 4.60
CA ASP A 36 -4.80 -15.24 4.20
C ASP A 36 -3.42 -15.56 4.78
N HIS A 37 -3.37 -16.39 5.81
CA HIS A 37 -2.15 -16.73 6.54
C HIS A 37 -1.06 -17.41 5.69
N ARG A 38 -1.40 -17.87 4.47
CA ARG A 38 -0.44 -18.48 3.53
C ARG A 38 0.22 -17.46 2.62
N LYS A 39 -0.27 -16.22 2.62
CA LYS A 39 0.17 -15.17 1.72
C LYS A 39 1.09 -14.20 2.45
N PHE A 40 2.24 -13.93 1.84
CA PHE A 40 3.23 -12.98 2.34
C PHE A 40 3.52 -11.95 1.26
N MET A 41 4.08 -10.84 1.68
CA MET A 41 4.42 -9.73 0.81
C MET A 41 5.82 -9.23 1.14
N LEU A 42 6.57 -8.90 0.10
CA LEU A 42 7.86 -8.24 0.23
C LEU A 42 7.77 -6.89 -0.49
N LEU A 43 8.03 -5.82 0.23
CA LEU A 43 8.15 -4.48 -0.35
C LEU A 43 9.63 -4.18 -0.56
N ASP A 44 9.99 -3.79 -1.78
CA ASP A 44 11.32 -3.27 -2.08
C ASP A 44 11.23 -1.75 -2.05
N VAL A 45 11.80 -1.16 -1.02
CA VAL A 45 11.83 0.30 -0.81
C VAL A 45 13.23 0.86 -1.04
N SER A 46 14.12 0.11 -1.69
CA SER A 46 15.50 0.54 -1.95
C SER A 46 15.62 1.67 -2.96
N GLY A 47 14.63 1.82 -3.84
CA GLY A 47 14.71 2.74 -4.97
C GLY A 47 15.56 2.21 -6.13
N GLU A 48 16.11 1.02 -6.01
CA GLU A 48 16.91 0.40 -7.05
C GLU A 48 16.03 -0.38 -8.02
N LYS A 49 16.58 -0.72 -9.18
CA LYS A 49 15.88 -1.52 -10.19
C LYS A 49 15.36 -2.82 -9.56
N THR A 50 14.10 -3.16 -9.88
CA THR A 50 13.47 -4.36 -9.33
C THR A 50 14.23 -5.64 -9.67
N VAL A 51 14.29 -6.54 -8.69
CA VAL A 51 14.83 -7.90 -8.87
C VAL A 51 13.70 -8.93 -8.92
N PHE A 52 12.45 -8.49 -8.81
CA PHE A 52 11.28 -9.38 -8.86
C PHE A 52 10.91 -9.67 -10.32
N GLN A 53 10.78 -10.96 -10.65
CA GLN A 53 10.47 -11.38 -12.02
C GLN A 53 9.00 -11.14 -12.38
N SER A 54 8.11 -11.32 -11.42
CA SER A 54 6.66 -11.19 -11.64
C SER A 54 6.01 -10.27 -10.61
N GLY A 55 6.76 -9.27 -10.16
CA GLY A 55 6.28 -8.34 -9.15
C GLY A 55 5.39 -7.24 -9.73
N LEU A 56 4.80 -6.48 -8.82
CA LEU A 56 4.03 -5.28 -9.14
C LEU A 56 4.95 -4.08 -8.93
N ASN A 57 4.99 -3.19 -9.91
CA ASN A 57 5.91 -2.06 -9.92
C ASN A 57 5.13 -0.76 -9.93
N TYR A 58 5.40 0.10 -8.94
CA TYR A 58 4.66 1.34 -8.75
C TYR A 58 5.59 2.54 -8.60
N ARG A 59 5.12 3.68 -9.10
CA ARG A 59 5.74 4.98 -8.86
C ARG A 59 5.01 5.67 -7.71
N VAL A 60 5.76 6.27 -6.80
CA VAL A 60 5.20 7.08 -5.72
C VAL A 60 4.73 8.41 -6.30
N ILE A 61 3.44 8.71 -6.13
CA ILE A 61 2.83 9.96 -6.58
C ILE A 61 2.84 10.98 -5.45
N GLN A 62 2.45 10.54 -4.25
CA GLN A 62 2.28 11.42 -3.11
C GLN A 62 2.37 10.64 -1.81
N THR A 63 2.85 11.29 -0.76
CA THR A 63 2.88 10.71 0.59
C THR A 63 2.35 11.72 1.59
N LEU A 64 1.91 11.23 2.75
CA LEU A 64 1.59 12.07 3.90
C LEU A 64 2.89 12.30 4.68
N GLY A 65 3.52 13.48 4.45
CA GLY A 65 4.80 13.80 5.07
C GLY A 65 5.91 12.83 4.62
N GLU A 66 6.91 12.65 5.47
CA GLU A 66 7.92 11.62 5.28
C GLU A 66 7.37 10.29 5.75
N VAL A 67 7.38 9.30 4.87
CA VAL A 67 6.86 7.97 5.18
C VAL A 67 8.01 7.05 5.54
N GLU A 68 7.94 6.49 6.75
CA GLU A 68 8.74 5.35 7.15
C GLU A 68 7.79 4.17 7.31
N LEU A 69 7.89 3.21 6.39
CA LEU A 69 7.19 1.94 6.54
C LEU A 69 8.03 1.11 7.50
N ALA A 70 7.69 1.21 8.79
CA ALA A 70 8.48 0.64 9.87
C ALA A 70 7.99 -0.76 10.25
N GLU A 71 8.80 -1.48 11.03
CA GLU A 71 8.39 -2.73 11.65
C GLU A 71 7.17 -2.51 12.55
N ASN A 72 6.30 -3.52 12.62
CA ASN A 72 5.07 -3.54 13.42
C ASN A 72 3.95 -2.63 12.92
N ASP A 73 4.05 -2.15 11.69
CA ASP A 73 2.95 -1.43 11.08
C ASP A 73 1.85 -2.38 10.59
N ILE A 74 0.62 -1.92 10.74
CA ILE A 74 -0.53 -2.53 10.09
C ILE A 74 -0.75 -1.75 8.79
N LEU A 75 -0.73 -2.45 7.67
CA LEU A 75 -0.94 -1.84 6.36
C LEU A 75 -2.28 -2.25 5.77
N GLU A 76 -2.92 -1.29 5.15
CA GLU A 76 -4.03 -1.53 4.24
C GLU A 76 -3.52 -1.25 2.83
N LEU A 77 -3.63 -2.22 1.93
CA LEU A 77 -3.33 -2.05 0.50
C LEU A 77 -4.66 -2.00 -0.24
N ARG A 78 -4.95 -0.87 -0.85
CA ARG A 78 -6.19 -0.63 -1.58
C ARG A 78 -5.89 -0.43 -3.05
N TYR A 79 -6.25 -1.43 -3.86
CA TYR A 79 -6.05 -1.41 -5.31
C TYR A 79 -7.28 -0.83 -5.97
N MET A 80 -7.07 0.21 -6.79
CA MET A 80 -8.16 0.93 -7.45
C MET A 80 -7.81 1.19 -8.91
N THR A 81 -8.83 1.15 -9.77
CA THR A 81 -8.72 1.60 -11.15
C THR A 81 -9.42 2.94 -11.24
N LEU A 82 -8.68 4.00 -11.57
CA LEU A 82 -9.19 5.37 -11.55
C LEU A 82 -9.07 6.01 -12.93
N ASP A 83 -10.19 6.45 -13.49
CA ASP A 83 -10.16 7.28 -14.69
C ASP A 83 -9.66 8.70 -14.34
N SER A 84 -9.55 9.57 -15.36
CA SER A 84 -8.99 10.91 -15.15
C SER A 84 -9.78 11.75 -14.15
N ASP A 85 -11.10 11.63 -14.15
CA ASP A 85 -11.95 12.37 -13.21
C ASP A 85 -11.84 11.80 -11.80
N GLU A 86 -11.82 10.48 -11.67
CA GLU A 86 -11.67 9.80 -10.38
C GLU A 86 -10.31 10.09 -9.75
N GLN A 87 -9.25 10.21 -10.56
CA GLN A 87 -7.92 10.60 -10.06
C GLN A 87 -7.96 11.96 -9.38
N LYS A 88 -8.68 12.92 -9.96
CA LYS A 88 -8.82 14.27 -9.37
C LYS A 88 -9.60 14.22 -8.06
N VAL A 89 -10.65 13.41 -8.00
CA VAL A 89 -11.44 13.25 -6.78
C VAL A 89 -10.59 12.62 -5.67
N MET A 90 -9.87 11.55 -5.99
CA MET A 90 -9.00 10.91 -5.01
C MET A 90 -7.91 11.87 -4.52
N GLN A 91 -7.31 12.64 -5.42
CA GLN A 91 -6.31 13.64 -5.05
C GLN A 91 -6.86 14.63 -4.03
N SER A 92 -8.09 15.11 -4.25
CA SER A 92 -8.77 16.02 -3.34
C SER A 92 -9.00 15.38 -1.96
N ILE A 93 -9.41 14.12 -1.92
CA ILE A 93 -9.60 13.38 -0.67
C ILE A 93 -8.27 13.28 0.10
N LEU A 94 -7.22 12.84 -0.57
CA LEU A 94 -5.91 12.66 0.06
C LEU A 94 -5.32 14.00 0.53
N ASP A 95 -5.48 15.05 -0.24
CA ASP A 95 -5.05 16.40 0.17
C ASP A 95 -5.75 16.85 1.45
N SER A 96 -7.02 16.49 1.63
CA SER A 96 -7.75 16.83 2.83
C SER A 96 -7.17 16.16 4.08
N TRP A 97 -6.48 15.03 3.93
CA TRP A 97 -5.88 14.30 5.05
C TRP A 97 -4.63 14.96 5.62
N ASP A 98 -4.09 15.99 4.96
CA ASP A 98 -3.04 16.82 5.52
C ASP A 98 -3.53 17.58 6.76
N ASP A 99 -4.84 17.86 6.83
CA ASP A 99 -5.49 18.40 8.01
C ASP A 99 -5.82 17.26 8.97
N GLU A 100 -5.20 17.25 10.15
CA GLU A 100 -5.38 16.22 11.17
C GLU A 100 -6.84 16.00 11.53
N LYS A 101 -7.67 17.06 11.47
CA LYS A 101 -9.10 16.99 11.80
C LYS A 101 -9.91 16.20 10.78
N LYS A 102 -9.42 16.13 9.52
CA LYS A 102 -10.08 15.42 8.43
C LYS A 102 -9.49 14.04 8.18
N ARG A 103 -8.31 13.79 8.75
CA ARG A 103 -7.62 12.51 8.60
C ARG A 103 -8.36 11.41 9.37
N PRO A 104 -8.50 10.20 8.80
CA PRO A 104 -9.08 9.08 9.54
C PRO A 104 -8.35 8.84 10.87
N LEU A 105 -9.12 8.59 11.93
CA LEU A 105 -8.53 8.32 13.25
C LEU A 105 -7.68 7.07 13.21
N GLY A 106 -6.44 7.17 13.68
CA GLY A 106 -5.50 6.06 13.70
C GLY A 106 -4.68 5.90 12.42
N LEU A 107 -4.95 6.69 11.39
CA LEU A 107 -4.11 6.69 10.18
C LEU A 107 -2.78 7.39 10.48
N LYS A 108 -1.67 6.66 10.34
CA LYS A 108 -0.33 7.18 10.59
C LYS A 108 0.25 7.88 9.37
N SER A 109 0.09 7.24 8.20
CA SER A 109 0.64 7.75 6.96
C SER A 109 -0.06 7.08 5.78
N TYR A 110 0.12 7.67 4.59
CA TYR A 110 -0.28 7.02 3.35
C TYR A 110 0.78 7.21 2.28
N VAL A 111 0.82 6.27 1.34
CA VAL A 111 1.60 6.37 0.11
C VAL A 111 0.66 6.12 -1.05
N GLU A 112 0.51 7.12 -1.92
CA GLU A 112 -0.26 6.97 -3.17
C GLU A 112 0.69 6.52 -4.27
N LEU A 113 0.34 5.40 -4.93
CA LEU A 113 1.16 4.75 -5.95
C LEU A 113 0.37 4.61 -7.24
N ARG A 114 1.08 4.73 -8.36
CA ARG A 114 0.53 4.47 -9.68
C ARG A 114 1.37 3.42 -10.38
N SER A 115 0.71 2.45 -11.03
CA SER A 115 1.41 1.41 -11.78
C SER A 115 2.30 2.02 -12.86
N ILE A 116 3.52 1.51 -13.00
CA ILE A 116 4.45 1.93 -14.06
C ILE A 116 3.99 1.38 -15.42
N LYS A 117 3.38 0.20 -15.42
CA LYS A 117 2.99 -0.49 -16.66
C LYS A 117 1.58 -0.20 -17.15
N GLN A 118 0.68 0.16 -16.25
CA GLN A 118 -0.73 0.33 -16.56
C GLN A 118 -1.26 1.65 -16.04
N ASP A 119 -1.59 2.56 -16.95
CA ASP A 119 -2.27 3.80 -16.59
C ASP A 119 -3.62 3.45 -15.95
N TYR A 120 -4.10 4.31 -15.06
CA TYR A 120 -5.34 4.15 -14.31
C TYR A 120 -5.28 3.12 -13.17
N GLU A 121 -4.22 2.31 -13.05
CA GLU A 121 -4.07 1.39 -11.92
C GLU A 121 -3.34 2.09 -10.78
N TYR A 122 -4.01 2.22 -9.64
CA TYR A 122 -3.51 2.89 -8.45
C TYR A 122 -3.49 1.93 -7.27
N LEU A 123 -2.52 2.13 -6.40
CA LEU A 123 -2.43 1.44 -5.12
C LEU A 123 -2.25 2.49 -4.03
N LEU A 124 -3.11 2.47 -3.03
CA LEU A 124 -2.94 3.29 -1.83
C LEU A 124 -2.50 2.38 -0.70
N ILE A 125 -1.35 2.67 -0.11
CA ILE A 125 -0.85 1.97 1.08
C ILE A 125 -1.07 2.90 2.26
N ASN A 126 -1.98 2.52 3.15
CA ASN A 126 -2.25 3.24 4.38
C ASN A 126 -1.63 2.49 5.55
N SER A 127 -0.93 3.21 6.43
CA SER A 127 -0.38 2.68 7.68
C SER A 127 -1.26 3.10 8.84
N TRP A 128 -1.66 2.13 9.66
CA TRP A 128 -2.61 2.33 10.76
C TRP A 128 -1.97 2.06 12.11
N GLU A 129 -2.43 2.75 13.16
CA GLU A 129 -2.01 2.48 14.53
C GLU A 129 -2.33 1.05 14.94
N ASP A 130 -3.54 0.57 14.60
CA ASP A 130 -3.94 -0.81 14.78
C ASP A 130 -5.03 -1.22 13.78
N GLU A 131 -5.30 -2.52 13.75
CA GLU A 131 -6.29 -3.09 12.83
C GLU A 131 -7.71 -2.60 13.14
N HIS A 132 -8.02 -2.35 14.40
CA HIS A 132 -9.33 -1.89 14.83
C HIS A 132 -9.65 -0.51 14.23
N ASP A 133 -8.68 0.39 14.24
CA ASP A 133 -8.85 1.73 13.66
C ASP A 133 -9.16 1.66 12.17
N PHE A 134 -8.46 0.80 11.44
CA PHE A 134 -8.75 0.57 10.02
C PHE A 134 -10.16 0.02 9.82
N LEU A 135 -10.54 -1.03 10.54
CA LEU A 135 -11.85 -1.67 10.39
C LEU A 135 -12.99 -0.68 10.71
N GLN A 136 -12.80 0.14 11.73
CA GLN A 136 -13.79 1.12 12.13
C GLN A 136 -14.01 2.17 11.05
N TRP A 137 -12.92 2.69 10.47
CA TRP A 137 -13.00 3.66 9.38
C TRP A 137 -13.57 3.02 8.10
N ASP A 138 -13.11 1.82 7.75
CA ASP A 138 -13.51 1.15 6.51
C ASP A 138 -15.01 0.87 6.46
N ASN A 139 -15.60 0.62 7.62
CA ASN A 139 -17.04 0.36 7.75
C ASN A 139 -17.87 1.63 8.00
N SER A 140 -17.24 2.79 8.08
CA SER A 140 -17.93 4.04 8.37
C SER A 140 -18.34 4.78 7.09
N SER A 141 -19.32 5.67 7.22
CA SER A 141 -19.71 6.57 6.13
C SER A 141 -18.64 7.61 5.81
N ASN A 142 -17.61 7.74 6.66
CA ASN A 142 -16.52 8.69 6.44
C ASN A 142 -15.50 8.18 5.43
N ASN A 143 -15.55 6.89 5.05
CA ASN A 143 -14.66 6.36 4.04
C ASN A 143 -15.14 6.74 2.64
N GLN A 144 -14.64 7.86 2.14
CA GLN A 144 -14.97 8.37 0.81
C GLN A 144 -14.33 7.54 -0.32
N LEU A 145 -13.37 6.67 0.01
CA LEU A 145 -12.70 5.82 -0.98
C LEU A 145 -13.58 4.67 -1.47
N THR A 146 -14.71 4.41 -0.80
CA THR A 146 -15.66 3.36 -1.21
C THR A 146 -16.31 3.64 -2.56
N GLN A 147 -16.23 4.88 -3.06
CA GLN A 147 -16.74 5.22 -4.38
C GLN A 147 -15.90 4.68 -5.53
N PHE A 148 -14.66 4.26 -5.25
CA PHE A 148 -13.73 3.79 -6.28
C PHE A 148 -13.74 2.26 -6.35
N GLY A 149 -13.68 1.75 -7.59
CA GLY A 149 -13.64 0.32 -7.85
C GLY A 149 -12.29 -0.15 -8.37
N HIS A 150 -12.28 -1.38 -8.89
CA HIS A 150 -11.07 -1.99 -9.44
C HIS A 150 -11.44 -2.93 -10.58
N ALA A 151 -10.76 -2.77 -11.73
CA ALA A 151 -10.90 -3.66 -12.89
C ALA A 151 -12.36 -3.92 -13.31
N GLY A 152 -13.18 -2.86 -13.32
CA GLY A 152 -14.59 -2.94 -13.71
C GLY A 152 -15.55 -3.34 -12.60
N ASN A 153 -15.04 -3.67 -11.41
CA ASN A 153 -15.86 -3.97 -10.23
C ASN A 153 -16.14 -2.69 -9.45
N LYS A 154 -17.29 -2.62 -8.79
CA LYS A 154 -17.70 -1.44 -8.01
C LYS A 154 -16.87 -1.25 -6.75
N ALA A 155 -16.28 -2.31 -6.22
CA ALA A 155 -15.48 -2.26 -5.01
C ALA A 155 -13.99 -2.38 -5.34
N ALA A 156 -13.15 -1.66 -4.60
CA ALA A 156 -11.71 -1.83 -4.64
C ALA A 156 -11.31 -3.19 -4.07
N VAL A 157 -10.12 -3.66 -4.41
CA VAL A 157 -9.52 -4.82 -3.75
C VAL A 157 -8.71 -4.32 -2.57
N VAL A 158 -9.06 -4.75 -1.37
CA VAL A 158 -8.45 -4.29 -0.13
C VAL A 158 -7.87 -5.48 0.63
N ASN A 159 -6.58 -5.40 0.93
CA ASN A 159 -5.88 -6.43 1.69
C ASN A 159 -5.18 -5.79 2.88
N GLN A 160 -5.13 -6.52 3.99
CA GLN A 160 -4.45 -6.08 5.21
C GLN A 160 -3.20 -6.91 5.44
N TYR A 161 -2.15 -6.25 5.88
CA TYR A 161 -0.87 -6.88 6.16
C TYR A 161 -0.31 -6.38 7.49
N GLN A 162 0.52 -7.23 8.10
CA GLN A 162 1.26 -6.89 9.31
C GLN A 162 2.74 -7.16 9.07
N SER A 163 3.61 -6.24 9.51
CA SER A 163 5.03 -6.40 9.37
C SER A 163 5.56 -7.62 10.12
N VAL A 164 6.59 -8.24 9.57
CA VAL A 164 7.24 -9.42 10.13
C VAL A 164 8.74 -9.18 10.17
N ARG A 165 9.34 -9.43 11.32
CA ARG A 165 10.80 -9.38 11.44
C ARG A 165 11.44 -10.59 10.74
N TYR A 166 12.62 -10.36 10.18
CA TYR A 166 13.38 -11.42 9.53
C TYR A 166 14.89 -11.29 9.80
#